data_8de4c5f134cb1021bc96871a155450af
#
_entry.id   8de4c5f134cb1021bc96871a155450af
#
_cell.length_a   1.000
_cell.length_b   1.000
_cell.length_c   1.000
_cell.angle_alpha   90.00
_cell.angle_beta   90.00
_cell.angle_gamma   90.00
#
_symmetry.space_group_name_H-M   'P 1'
#
loop_
_entity.id
_entity.type
_entity.pdbx_description
1 polymer ?
#
loop_
_entity_poly.entity_id
_entity_poly.type
_entity_poly.pdbx_seq_one_letter_code
_entity_poly.pdbx_strand_id
1 'polypeptide(L)'
;MTNFVNLDVFDRRILARVRRNNLEPARVTAEAVGLSESAVLRRLRRLRAEGVIKADVAIIDPACVEPRIVLHVLVEMTTQERPAMEAFKRALAASPEVQGAWDVTGETDYLVTVAVRSMAEYEAFCLRELTVEAKVRTFKSMIVIREVVGFDPARTHLAGGS
;
A
#
# COMPACT_ATOMS: atom_id res chain seq x y z
N MET A 1 6.14 3.53 15.83
CA MET A 1 5.08 3.33 16.88
C MET A 1 3.74 3.60 16.23
N THR A 2 2.88 2.60 16.14
CA THR A 2 1.53 2.77 15.58
C THR A 2 0.68 3.43 16.66
N ASN A 3 0.36 4.71 16.46
CA ASN A 3 -0.55 5.43 17.34
C ASN A 3 -1.96 4.89 17.07
N PHE A 4 -2.49 4.07 17.99
CA PHE A 4 -3.88 3.61 17.88
C PHE A 4 -4.83 4.77 18.18
N VAL A 5 -5.48 5.28 17.14
CA VAL A 5 -6.55 6.27 17.28
C VAL A 5 -7.79 5.57 17.83
N ASN A 6 -8.38 6.14 18.89
CA ASN A 6 -9.61 5.59 19.45
C ASN A 6 -10.80 5.91 18.53
N LEU A 7 -11.29 4.90 17.83
CA LEU A 7 -12.42 4.99 16.91
C LEU A 7 -13.70 4.52 17.58
N ASP A 8 -14.69 5.39 17.68
CA ASP A 8 -16.03 5.01 18.16
C ASP A 8 -16.84 4.25 17.08
N VAL A 9 -18.03 3.79 17.43
CA VAL A 9 -18.91 3.05 16.52
C VAL A 9 -19.31 3.86 15.28
N PHE A 10 -19.49 5.16 15.43
CA PHE A 10 -19.86 6.05 14.32
C PHE A 10 -18.67 6.27 13.37
N ASP A 11 -17.46 6.45 13.90
CA ASP A 11 -16.24 6.54 13.09
C ASP A 11 -16.07 5.30 12.22
N ARG A 12 -16.24 4.11 12.80
CA ARG A 12 -16.13 2.85 12.06
C ARG A 12 -17.19 2.73 10.97
N ARG A 13 -18.45 3.14 11.24
CA ARG A 13 -19.53 3.14 10.23
C ARG A 13 -19.23 4.12 9.10
N ILE A 14 -18.74 5.32 9.40
CA ILE A 14 -18.32 6.32 8.41
C ILE A 14 -17.18 5.76 7.57
N LEU A 15 -16.12 5.22 8.19
CA LEU A 15 -14.99 4.61 7.48
C LEU A 15 -15.41 3.45 6.60
N ALA A 16 -16.37 2.62 7.03
CA ALA A 16 -16.91 1.52 6.23
C ALA A 16 -17.60 1.98 4.94
N ARG A 17 -18.15 3.19 4.91
CA ARG A 17 -18.73 3.79 3.71
C ARG A 17 -17.68 4.45 2.84
N VAL A 18 -16.87 5.34 3.42
CA VAL A 18 -15.85 6.11 2.73
C VAL A 18 -14.85 5.20 1.98
N ARG A 19 -14.44 4.08 2.57
CA ARG A 19 -13.53 3.13 1.90
C ARG A 19 -14.12 2.48 0.65
N ARG A 20 -15.47 2.44 0.52
CA ARG A 20 -16.16 1.90 -0.66
C ARG A 20 -16.44 2.98 -1.69
N ASN A 21 -16.84 4.15 -1.23
CA ASN A 21 -17.13 5.29 -2.09
C ASN A 21 -16.83 6.60 -1.34
N ASN A 22 -15.65 7.16 -1.57
CA ASN A 22 -15.25 8.43 -0.96
C ASN A 22 -15.95 9.65 -1.57
N LEU A 23 -16.61 9.49 -2.72
CA LEU A 23 -17.40 10.54 -3.38
C LEU A 23 -18.86 10.58 -2.89
N GLU A 24 -19.24 9.71 -1.95
CA GLU A 24 -20.59 9.71 -1.41
C GLU A 24 -20.85 11.04 -0.66
N PRO A 25 -21.96 11.76 -0.96
CA PRO A 25 -22.28 12.99 -0.27
C PRO A 25 -22.40 12.77 1.25
N ALA A 26 -21.88 13.72 2.04
CA ALA A 26 -21.92 13.62 3.51
C ALA A 26 -23.36 13.47 4.06
N ARG A 27 -24.36 14.05 3.40
CA ARG A 27 -25.77 13.88 3.73
C ARG A 27 -26.22 12.41 3.65
N VAL A 28 -25.84 11.70 2.58
CA VAL A 28 -26.19 10.28 2.38
C VAL A 28 -25.50 9.40 3.44
N THR A 29 -24.23 9.68 3.71
CA THR A 29 -23.50 9.02 4.81
C THR A 29 -24.18 9.29 6.14
N ALA A 30 -24.59 10.52 6.42
CA ALA A 30 -25.24 10.94 7.67
C ALA A 30 -26.55 10.18 7.92
N GLU A 31 -27.42 10.11 6.92
CA GLU A 31 -28.67 9.32 6.98
C GLU A 31 -28.38 7.85 7.30
N ALA A 32 -27.38 7.25 6.65
CA ALA A 32 -27.04 5.84 6.82
C ALA A 32 -26.43 5.50 8.19
N VAL A 33 -25.71 6.44 8.82
CA VAL A 33 -25.05 6.20 10.11
C VAL A 33 -25.86 6.76 11.31
N GLY A 34 -26.95 7.47 11.06
CA GLY A 34 -27.80 8.06 12.10
C GLY A 34 -27.19 9.31 12.76
N LEU A 35 -26.52 10.16 11.99
CA LEU A 35 -25.91 11.42 12.43
C LEU A 35 -26.39 12.60 11.60
N SER A 36 -26.12 13.83 12.06
CA SER A 36 -26.25 15.02 11.23
C SER A 36 -25.10 15.11 10.22
N GLU A 37 -25.34 15.76 9.09
CA GLU A 37 -24.30 16.00 8.07
C GLU A 37 -23.09 16.73 8.65
N SER A 38 -23.32 17.76 9.48
CA SER A 38 -22.25 18.51 10.14
C SER A 38 -21.40 17.64 11.08
N ALA A 39 -22.03 16.67 11.77
CA ALA A 39 -21.33 15.72 12.62
C ALA A 39 -20.44 14.77 11.79
N VAL A 40 -20.93 14.29 10.64
CA VAL A 40 -20.14 13.46 9.70
C VAL A 40 -18.96 14.26 9.17
N LEU A 41 -19.16 15.47 8.67
CA LEU A 41 -18.10 16.32 8.14
C LEU A 41 -17.02 16.63 9.18
N ARG A 42 -17.39 16.91 10.43
CA ARG A 42 -16.45 17.13 11.53
C ARG A 42 -15.60 15.88 11.81
N ARG A 43 -16.24 14.69 11.83
CA ARG A 43 -15.55 13.42 12.05
C ARG A 43 -14.59 13.10 10.90
N LEU A 44 -15.01 13.27 9.65
CA LEU A 44 -14.14 13.06 8.49
C LEU A 44 -12.90 13.96 8.52
N ARG A 45 -13.06 15.25 8.88
CA ARG A 45 -11.93 16.17 9.05
C ARG A 45 -10.97 15.69 10.14
N ARG A 46 -11.49 15.23 11.28
CA ARG A 46 -10.69 14.67 12.36
C ARG A 46 -9.94 13.41 11.90
N LEU A 47 -10.62 12.45 11.27
CA LEU A 47 -10.01 11.19 10.80
C LEU A 47 -8.90 11.44 9.78
N ARG A 48 -9.01 12.48 8.96
CA ARG A 48 -7.93 12.92 8.05
C ARG A 48 -6.77 13.57 8.83
N ALA A 49 -7.08 14.47 9.75
CA ALA A 49 -6.06 15.15 10.56
C ALA A 49 -5.26 14.18 11.44
N GLU A 50 -5.90 13.14 11.96
CA GLU A 50 -5.27 12.08 12.76
C GLU A 50 -4.59 10.99 11.90
N GLY A 51 -4.63 11.10 10.55
CA GLY A 51 -4.00 10.16 9.62
C GLY A 51 -4.68 8.78 9.55
N VAL A 52 -5.89 8.64 10.08
CA VAL A 52 -6.70 7.42 9.91
C VAL A 52 -7.12 7.25 8.45
N ILE A 53 -7.55 8.35 7.82
CA ILE A 53 -7.69 8.46 6.37
C ILE A 53 -6.39 9.06 5.85
N LYS A 54 -5.56 8.25 5.20
CA LYS A 54 -4.24 8.65 4.71
C LYS A 54 -4.30 9.47 3.43
N ALA A 55 -5.27 9.16 2.56
CA ALA A 55 -5.45 9.83 1.27
C ALA A 55 -6.87 9.60 0.74
N ASP A 56 -7.33 10.52 -0.09
CA ASP A 56 -8.55 10.42 -0.87
C ASP A 56 -8.14 10.29 -2.35
N VAL A 57 -8.07 9.07 -2.86
CA VAL A 57 -7.53 8.77 -4.20
C VAL A 57 -8.48 7.92 -5.02
N ALA A 58 -8.44 8.08 -6.34
CA ALA A 58 -9.08 7.14 -7.25
C ALA A 58 -8.19 5.90 -7.44
N ILE A 59 -8.80 4.72 -7.47
CA ILE A 59 -8.12 3.49 -7.88
C ILE A 59 -8.29 3.38 -9.39
N ILE A 60 -7.17 3.44 -10.10
CA ILE A 60 -7.14 3.36 -11.56
C ILE A 60 -6.77 1.93 -11.94
N ASP A 61 -7.52 1.35 -12.90
CA ASP A 61 -7.14 0.06 -13.49
C ASP A 61 -5.90 0.24 -14.35
N PRO A 62 -4.74 -0.31 -13.96
CA PRO A 62 -3.49 -0.13 -14.69
C PRO A 62 -3.56 -0.73 -16.11
N ALA A 63 -4.37 -1.76 -16.34
CA ALA A 63 -4.54 -2.36 -17.65
C ALA A 63 -5.22 -1.42 -18.66
N CYS A 64 -6.03 -0.46 -18.18
CA CYS A 64 -6.69 0.55 -19.01
C CYS A 64 -5.79 1.73 -19.36
N VAL A 65 -4.69 1.93 -18.62
CA VAL A 65 -3.81 3.10 -18.80
C VAL A 65 -2.50 2.69 -19.49
N GLU A 66 -1.77 1.77 -18.90
CA GLU A 66 -0.50 1.26 -19.42
C GLU A 66 -0.27 -0.16 -18.91
N PRO A 67 -0.38 -1.18 -19.80
CA PRO A 67 -0.09 -2.55 -19.39
C PRO A 67 1.33 -2.70 -18.85
N ARG A 68 1.47 -3.31 -17.68
CA ARG A 68 2.77 -3.54 -17.04
C ARG A 68 2.95 -5.01 -16.68
N ILE A 69 4.20 -5.44 -16.72
CA ILE A 69 4.63 -6.71 -16.17
C ILE A 69 4.85 -6.50 -14.68
N VAL A 70 4.09 -7.20 -13.86
CA VAL A 70 4.24 -7.15 -12.40
C VAL A 70 5.11 -8.33 -11.95
N LEU A 71 6.09 -8.05 -11.10
CA LEU A 71 6.94 -9.05 -10.49
C LEU A 71 6.94 -8.90 -8.97
N HIS A 72 6.93 -10.04 -8.28
CA HIS A 72 7.29 -10.10 -6.86
C HIS A 72 8.73 -10.58 -6.74
N VAL A 73 9.54 -9.82 -6.03
CA VAL A 73 10.97 -10.09 -5.85
C VAL A 73 11.24 -10.34 -4.38
N LEU A 74 11.69 -11.53 -4.06
CA LEU A 74 12.17 -11.90 -2.74
C LEU A 74 13.66 -11.57 -2.68
N VAL A 75 14.07 -10.77 -1.70
CA VAL A 75 15.45 -10.29 -1.58
C VAL A 75 16.06 -10.76 -0.27
N GLU A 76 17.27 -11.29 -0.33
CA GLU A 76 18.10 -11.66 0.82
C GLU A 76 19.31 -10.72 0.88
N MET A 77 19.57 -10.15 2.05
CA MET A 77 20.67 -9.21 2.28
C MET A 77 21.93 -9.94 2.75
N THR A 78 23.11 -9.38 2.48
CA THR A 78 24.38 -9.89 3.02
C THR A 78 24.63 -9.50 4.47
N THR A 79 23.87 -8.51 5.00
CA THR A 79 24.05 -7.94 6.33
C THR A 79 22.72 -7.48 6.91
N GLN A 80 22.62 -7.52 8.22
CA GLN A 80 21.50 -6.96 8.99
C GLN A 80 21.86 -5.59 9.63
N GLU A 81 22.97 -4.98 9.20
CA GLU A 81 23.37 -3.68 9.72
C GLU A 81 22.36 -2.61 9.34
N ARG A 82 21.88 -1.88 10.35
CA ARG A 82 20.85 -0.87 10.18
C ARG A 82 21.16 0.17 9.10
N PRO A 83 22.39 0.73 8.98
CA PRO A 83 22.69 1.70 7.94
C PRO A 83 22.50 1.16 6.51
N ALA A 84 22.90 -0.10 6.27
CA ALA A 84 22.75 -0.77 4.97
C ALA A 84 21.26 -1.03 4.65
N MET A 85 20.52 -1.55 5.62
CA MET A 85 19.07 -1.80 5.48
C MET A 85 18.30 -0.50 5.18
N GLU A 86 18.59 0.58 5.90
CA GLU A 86 17.94 1.87 5.65
C GLU A 86 18.35 2.51 4.30
N ALA A 87 19.59 2.28 3.84
CA ALA A 87 20.03 2.73 2.52
C ALA A 87 19.25 1.99 1.42
N PHE A 88 19.09 0.67 1.53
CA PHE A 88 18.33 -0.14 0.60
C PHE A 88 16.85 0.27 0.56
N LYS A 89 16.20 0.47 1.72
CA LYS A 89 14.82 0.95 1.81
C LYS A 89 14.63 2.30 1.11
N ARG A 90 15.58 3.24 1.29
CA ARG A 90 15.52 4.54 0.59
C ARG A 90 15.65 4.40 -0.92
N ALA A 91 16.54 3.52 -1.40
CA ALA A 91 16.71 3.25 -2.81
C ALA A 91 15.42 2.70 -3.42
N LEU A 92 14.81 1.68 -2.79
CA LEU A 92 13.52 1.14 -3.22
C LEU A 92 12.40 2.21 -3.22
N ALA A 93 12.34 3.05 -2.19
CA ALA A 93 11.33 4.10 -2.09
C ALA A 93 11.50 5.21 -3.15
N ALA A 94 12.71 5.38 -3.69
CA ALA A 94 13.00 6.33 -4.76
C ALA A 94 12.80 5.73 -6.16
N SER A 95 12.71 4.42 -6.29
CA SER A 95 12.56 3.73 -7.58
C SER A 95 11.12 3.75 -8.07
N PRO A 96 10.81 4.38 -9.21
CA PRO A 96 9.44 4.56 -9.71
C PRO A 96 8.78 3.24 -10.11
N GLU A 97 9.55 2.20 -10.39
CA GLU A 97 9.05 0.87 -10.72
C GLU A 97 8.52 0.12 -9.48
N VAL A 98 8.91 0.53 -8.28
CA VAL A 98 8.51 -0.13 -7.03
C VAL A 98 7.10 0.32 -6.62
N GLN A 99 6.17 -0.61 -6.65
CA GLN A 99 4.79 -0.38 -6.17
C GLN A 99 4.64 -0.60 -4.67
N GLY A 100 5.50 -1.43 -4.07
CA GLY A 100 5.50 -1.69 -2.64
C GLY A 100 6.68 -2.55 -2.22
N ALA A 101 7.09 -2.41 -0.97
CA ALA A 101 8.14 -3.20 -0.36
C ALA A 101 7.83 -3.44 1.12
N TRP A 102 8.12 -4.64 1.60
CA TRP A 102 7.83 -5.07 2.96
C TRP A 102 9.05 -5.78 3.55
N ASP A 103 9.39 -5.48 4.80
CA ASP A 103 10.21 -6.36 5.62
C ASP A 103 9.41 -7.64 5.90
N VAL A 104 9.99 -8.81 5.66
CA VAL A 104 9.32 -10.08 5.89
C VAL A 104 10.14 -10.98 6.81
N THR A 105 9.48 -11.92 7.46
CA THR A 105 10.15 -12.95 8.27
C THR A 105 10.34 -14.22 7.44
N GLY A 106 11.40 -14.96 7.71
CA GLY A 106 11.71 -16.24 7.05
C GLY A 106 13.09 -16.22 6.42
N GLU A 107 13.25 -16.90 5.29
CA GLU A 107 14.53 -17.04 4.59
C GLU A 107 14.94 -15.79 3.81
N THR A 108 14.03 -14.85 3.60
CA THR A 108 14.26 -13.61 2.87
C THR A 108 13.98 -12.40 3.76
N ASP A 109 14.65 -11.29 3.48
CA ASP A 109 14.53 -10.05 4.25
C ASP A 109 13.44 -9.13 3.71
N TYR A 110 13.27 -9.09 2.39
CA TYR A 110 12.29 -8.21 1.73
C TYR A 110 11.46 -8.94 0.70
N LEU A 111 10.18 -8.54 0.62
CA LEU A 111 9.32 -8.75 -0.53
C LEU A 111 9.13 -7.41 -1.23
N VAL A 112 9.49 -7.32 -2.50
CA VAL A 112 9.35 -6.11 -3.32
C VAL A 112 8.39 -6.40 -4.47
N THR A 113 7.41 -5.54 -4.69
CA THR A 113 6.55 -5.59 -5.88
C THR A 113 7.00 -4.53 -6.88
N VAL A 114 7.37 -4.96 -8.06
CA VAL A 114 7.88 -4.14 -9.15
C VAL A 114 6.92 -4.20 -10.34
N ALA A 115 6.65 -3.07 -10.98
CA ALA A 115 5.85 -3.02 -12.20
C ALA A 115 6.61 -2.27 -13.31
N VAL A 116 6.86 -2.97 -14.41
CA VAL A 116 7.68 -2.50 -15.54
C VAL A 116 6.95 -2.68 -16.87
N ARG A 117 7.34 -1.93 -17.88
CA ARG A 117 6.78 -2.02 -19.24
C ARG A 117 7.39 -3.16 -20.06
N SER A 118 8.61 -3.59 -19.70
CA SER A 118 9.33 -4.65 -20.40
C SER A 118 10.31 -5.37 -19.49
N MET A 119 10.78 -6.55 -19.90
CA MET A 119 11.84 -7.26 -19.20
C MET A 119 13.18 -6.53 -19.25
N ALA A 120 13.45 -5.73 -20.28
CA ALA A 120 14.63 -4.87 -20.33
C ALA A 120 14.60 -3.78 -19.24
N GLU A 121 13.42 -3.18 -18.96
CA GLU A 121 13.26 -2.24 -17.86
C GLU A 121 13.46 -2.95 -16.50
N TYR A 122 12.99 -4.19 -16.35
CA TYR A 122 13.23 -4.99 -15.16
C TYR A 122 14.73 -5.32 -14.97
N GLU A 123 15.43 -5.69 -16.05
CA GLU A 123 16.89 -5.91 -16.00
C GLU A 123 17.61 -4.64 -15.55
N ALA A 124 17.26 -3.48 -16.08
CA ALA A 124 17.82 -2.21 -15.67
C ALA A 124 17.55 -1.90 -14.18
N PHE A 125 16.35 -2.21 -13.69
CA PHE A 125 16.03 -2.13 -12.26
C PHE A 125 16.93 -3.05 -11.43
N CYS A 126 17.10 -4.32 -11.82
CA CYS A 126 17.96 -5.27 -11.10
C CYS A 126 19.41 -4.78 -11.03
N LEU A 127 19.97 -4.31 -12.15
CA LEU A 127 21.33 -3.78 -12.23
C LEU A 127 21.54 -2.52 -11.39
N ARG A 128 20.52 -1.78 -11.11
CA ARG A 128 20.57 -0.56 -10.31
C ARG A 128 20.35 -0.82 -8.81
N GLU A 129 19.36 -1.65 -8.47
CA GLU A 129 18.89 -1.77 -7.08
C GLU A 129 19.28 -3.09 -6.40
N LEU A 130 19.41 -4.19 -7.17
CA LEU A 130 19.63 -5.53 -6.61
C LEU A 130 21.09 -5.98 -6.78
N THR A 131 22.02 -5.15 -6.28
CA THR A 131 23.45 -5.35 -6.49
C THR A 131 24.19 -5.72 -5.20
N VAL A 132 25.43 -6.18 -5.36
CA VAL A 132 26.35 -6.46 -4.23
C VAL A 132 26.67 -5.16 -3.45
N GLU A 133 26.76 -4.02 -4.14
CA GLU A 133 26.98 -2.71 -3.55
C GLU A 133 25.80 -2.30 -2.67
N ALA A 134 24.57 -2.64 -3.07
CA ALA A 134 23.35 -2.48 -2.29
C ALA A 134 23.22 -3.51 -1.15
N LYS A 135 24.25 -4.38 -0.96
CA LYS A 135 24.28 -5.46 0.04
C LYS A 135 23.23 -6.54 -0.20
N VAL A 136 22.79 -6.72 -1.44
CA VAL A 136 21.94 -7.86 -1.82
C VAL A 136 22.82 -9.10 -1.99
N ARG A 137 22.47 -10.19 -1.31
CA ARG A 137 23.11 -11.50 -1.42
C ARG A 137 22.58 -12.26 -2.62
N THR A 138 21.27 -12.37 -2.66
CA THR A 138 20.55 -13.03 -3.75
C THR A 138 19.13 -12.50 -3.83
N PHE A 139 18.46 -12.71 -4.96
CA PHE A 139 17.05 -12.42 -5.12
C PHE A 139 16.37 -13.44 -6.01
N LYS A 140 15.07 -13.60 -5.81
CA LYS A 140 14.22 -14.49 -6.61
C LYS A 140 13.06 -13.70 -7.17
N SER A 141 12.95 -13.67 -8.50
CA SER A 141 11.88 -12.96 -9.21
C SER A 141 10.75 -13.91 -9.57
N MET A 142 9.53 -13.50 -9.31
CA MET A 142 8.31 -14.22 -9.68
C MET A 142 7.44 -13.31 -10.53
N ILE A 143 7.25 -13.65 -11.80
CA ILE A 143 6.39 -12.91 -12.71
C ILE A 143 4.94 -13.25 -12.37
N VAL A 144 4.11 -12.23 -12.16
CA VAL A 144 2.67 -12.39 -11.96
C VAL A 144 2.02 -12.71 -13.32
N ILE A 145 1.53 -13.93 -13.47
CA ILE A 145 0.84 -14.36 -14.69
C ILE A 145 -0.56 -13.76 -14.73
N ARG A 146 -1.22 -13.70 -13.57
CA ARG A 146 -2.61 -13.21 -13.45
C ARG A 146 -2.90 -12.82 -12.01
N GLU A 147 -3.56 -11.71 -11.82
CA GLU A 147 -4.17 -11.36 -10.55
C GLU A 147 -5.42 -12.22 -10.34
N VAL A 148 -5.44 -13.00 -9.26
CA VAL A 148 -6.59 -13.88 -8.92
C VAL A 148 -7.59 -13.14 -8.05
N VAL A 149 -7.08 -12.28 -7.16
CA VAL A 149 -7.88 -11.41 -6.28
C VAL A 149 -7.22 -10.05 -6.29
N GLY A 150 -7.87 -9.07 -6.87
CA GLY A 150 -7.42 -7.68 -6.93
C GLY A 150 -7.52 -6.95 -5.60
N PHE A 151 -6.87 -5.80 -5.55
CA PHE A 151 -7.01 -4.90 -4.40
C PHE A 151 -8.45 -4.41 -4.29
N ASP A 152 -9.07 -4.69 -3.15
CA ASP A 152 -10.41 -4.20 -2.79
C ASP A 152 -10.31 -3.45 -1.44
N PRO A 153 -10.48 -2.13 -1.43
CA PRO A 153 -10.43 -1.35 -0.19
C PRO A 153 -11.50 -1.78 0.82
N ALA A 154 -12.60 -2.41 0.36
CA ALA A 154 -13.64 -2.94 1.22
C ALA A 154 -13.19 -4.16 2.05
N ARG A 155 -12.09 -4.82 1.66
CA ARG A 155 -11.49 -5.94 2.40
C ARG A 155 -10.58 -5.51 3.56
N THR A 156 -10.27 -4.22 3.67
CA THR A 156 -9.49 -3.71 4.82
C THR A 156 -10.27 -3.95 6.10
N HIS A 157 -9.66 -4.67 7.05
CA HIS A 157 -10.33 -5.03 8.30
C HIS A 157 -10.51 -3.80 9.19
N LEU A 158 -11.75 -3.40 9.43
CA LEU A 158 -12.12 -2.41 10.43
C LEU A 158 -12.58 -3.19 11.66
N ALA A 159 -11.71 -3.39 12.66
CA ALA A 159 -12.06 -4.10 13.89
C ALA A 159 -13.34 -3.53 14.50
N GLY A 160 -14.34 -4.38 14.80
CA GLY A 160 -15.59 -4.01 15.46
C GLY A 160 -16.77 -3.67 14.57
N GLY A 161 -16.79 -4.09 13.30
CA GLY A 161 -17.96 -4.07 12.44
C GLY A 161 -18.55 -5.48 12.30
N SER A 162 -19.40 -5.87 13.21
CA SER A 162 -20.42 -6.92 13.05
C SER A 162 -21.76 -6.22 12.98
#